data_3ccb56720cee19d5abb46eee823e7ea7
#
_entry.id   3ccb56720cee19d5abb46eee823e7ea7
#
_cell.length_a   1.000
_cell.length_b   1.000
_cell.length_c   1.000
_cell.angle_alpha   90.00
_cell.angle_beta   90.00
_cell.angle_gamma   90.00
#
_symmetry.space_group_name_H-M   'P 1'
#
loop_
_entity.id
_entity.type
_entity.pdbx_description
1 polymer ?
#
loop_
_entity_poly.entity_id
_entity_poly.type
_entity_poly.pdbx_seq_one_letter_code
_entity_poly.pdbx_strand_id
1 'polypeptide(L)'
;MKNMKKKENENMKKKILALALAGVLVVGALTGCGTSKSESSEKKTDDKKITVAASATPHAEILEEAKTLLKDKGYKLEVKVFDDYVQPNNVVESGEFDANYFQHVPYLEQFNEEKGTHLVVAGKIHYEPFGIYPGTKKDLKDIAKGDKIAVPNDTTNEARALLLLQDNGIITLKDGAGIKA
;
A
#
# COMPACT_ATOMS: atom_id res chain seq x y z
N MET A 1 -23.67 45.73 -14.21
CA MET A 1 -23.09 44.39 -14.31
C MET A 1 -23.00 43.81 -15.74
N LYS A 2 -23.90 44.10 -16.68
CA LYS A 2 -23.82 43.58 -18.07
C LYS A 2 -22.64 44.16 -18.89
N ASN A 3 -22.24 45.44 -18.65
CA ASN A 3 -21.18 46.07 -19.43
C ASN A 3 -19.74 45.68 -19.05
N MET A 4 -19.52 45.20 -17.83
CA MET A 4 -18.20 44.69 -17.40
C MET A 4 -17.89 43.31 -18.02
N LYS A 5 -18.86 42.40 -18.02
CA LYS A 5 -18.69 41.07 -18.62
C LYS A 5 -18.46 41.13 -20.15
N LYS A 6 -19.00 42.13 -20.84
CA LYS A 6 -18.78 42.32 -22.29
C LYS A 6 -17.36 42.79 -22.59
N LYS A 7 -16.79 43.69 -21.73
CA LYS A 7 -15.41 44.16 -21.87
C LYS A 7 -14.35 43.08 -21.57
N GLU A 8 -14.59 42.23 -20.58
CA GLU A 8 -13.70 41.11 -20.27
C GLU A 8 -13.66 40.07 -21.42
N ASN A 9 -14.82 39.79 -22.02
CA ASN A 9 -14.90 38.80 -23.11
C ASN A 9 -14.24 39.32 -24.41
N GLU A 10 -14.30 40.61 -24.69
CA GLU A 10 -13.59 41.22 -25.82
C GLU A 10 -12.06 41.28 -25.60
N ASN A 11 -11.60 41.50 -24.37
CA ASN A 11 -10.17 41.44 -24.06
C ASN A 11 -9.58 40.04 -24.11
N MET A 12 -10.37 39.01 -23.74
CA MET A 12 -9.95 37.61 -23.83
C MET A 12 -9.84 37.18 -25.29
N LYS A 13 -10.77 37.60 -26.16
CA LYS A 13 -10.72 37.30 -27.61
C LYS A 13 -9.53 37.98 -28.29
N LYS A 14 -9.17 39.20 -27.90
CA LYS A 14 -7.98 39.92 -28.42
C LYS A 14 -6.66 39.29 -27.97
N LYS A 15 -6.59 38.71 -26.76
CA LYS A 15 -5.41 38.00 -26.28
C LYS A 15 -5.24 36.64 -26.98
N ILE A 16 -6.32 35.92 -27.29
CA ILE A 16 -6.28 34.67 -28.03
C ILE A 16 -5.89 34.89 -29.49
N LEU A 17 -6.34 35.98 -30.11
CA LEU A 17 -5.99 36.34 -31.49
C LEU A 17 -4.52 36.77 -31.63
N ALA A 18 -3.95 37.42 -30.59
CA ALA A 18 -2.55 37.80 -30.57
C ALA A 18 -1.57 36.64 -30.39
N LEU A 19 -2.00 35.55 -29.72
CA LEU A 19 -1.21 34.32 -29.62
C LEU A 19 -1.24 33.47 -30.90
N ALA A 20 -2.27 33.58 -31.73
CA ALA A 20 -2.39 32.84 -33.00
C ALA A 20 -1.57 33.47 -34.14
N LEU A 21 -1.18 34.74 -34.06
CA LEU A 21 -0.37 35.42 -35.11
C LEU A 21 1.15 35.34 -34.85
N ALA A 22 1.60 34.89 -33.68
CA ALA A 22 3.03 34.71 -33.39
C ALA A 22 3.61 33.34 -33.79
N GLY A 23 2.76 32.43 -34.31
CA GLY A 23 3.12 31.05 -34.63
C GLY A 23 3.49 30.74 -36.10
N VAL A 24 3.52 31.73 -36.99
CA VAL A 24 3.63 31.46 -38.47
C VAL A 24 4.91 31.98 -39.11
N LEU A 25 5.94 32.36 -38.38
CA LEU A 25 7.19 32.91 -38.99
C LEU A 25 8.45 32.22 -38.49
N VAL A 26 8.53 30.87 -38.48
CA VAL A 26 9.80 30.14 -38.50
C VAL A 26 9.62 28.81 -39.25
N VAL A 27 9.50 28.93 -40.59
CA VAL A 27 9.78 27.81 -41.50
C VAL A 27 10.63 28.37 -42.65
N GLY A 28 11.93 28.15 -42.56
CA GLY A 28 12.83 28.43 -43.67
C GLY A 28 14.29 28.33 -43.25
N ALA A 29 14.91 27.31 -43.76
CA ALA A 29 16.35 27.04 -43.84
C ALA A 29 17.00 26.36 -42.63
N LEU A 30 17.22 25.04 -42.81
CA LEU A 30 18.56 24.45 -42.84
C LEU A 30 18.43 22.95 -43.12
N THR A 31 18.62 22.59 -44.39
CA THR A 31 19.02 21.26 -44.81
C THR A 31 20.44 21.01 -44.30
N GLY A 32 20.54 20.13 -43.29
CA GLY A 32 21.78 19.62 -42.75
C GLY A 32 21.57 18.18 -42.34
N CYS A 33 22.03 17.25 -43.15
CA CYS A 33 22.18 15.85 -42.79
C CYS A 33 23.00 15.71 -41.51
N GLY A 34 22.39 15.22 -40.48
CA GLY A 34 23.04 14.77 -39.27
C GLY A 34 22.10 13.81 -38.59
N THR A 35 22.46 12.53 -38.63
CA THR A 35 21.79 11.45 -37.93
C THR A 35 21.88 11.70 -36.41
N SER A 36 21.01 12.50 -35.85
CA SER A 36 20.81 12.61 -34.42
C SER A 36 19.74 11.63 -34.01
N LYS A 37 20.20 10.50 -33.49
CA LYS A 37 19.37 9.62 -32.69
C LYS A 37 18.68 10.47 -31.62
N SER A 38 17.38 10.66 -31.77
CA SER A 38 16.52 11.15 -30.71
C SER A 38 16.57 10.09 -29.61
N GLU A 39 17.43 10.30 -28.64
CA GLU A 39 17.33 9.59 -27.38
C GLU A 39 16.04 10.11 -26.70
N SER A 40 14.92 9.44 -27.00
CA SER A 40 13.86 9.38 -26.04
C SER A 40 14.51 8.75 -24.80
N SER A 41 14.63 9.51 -23.71
CA SER A 41 14.96 8.96 -22.42
C SER A 41 13.80 8.07 -22.00
N GLU A 42 13.74 6.87 -22.57
CA GLU A 42 13.05 5.75 -21.97
C GLU A 42 13.73 5.61 -20.60
N LYS A 43 12.96 5.98 -19.57
CA LYS A 43 13.24 5.59 -18.21
C LYS A 43 13.31 4.05 -18.28
N LYS A 44 14.51 3.48 -18.42
CA LYS A 44 14.71 2.05 -18.23
C LYS A 44 14.22 1.78 -16.80
N THR A 45 12.98 1.39 -16.68
CA THR A 45 12.54 0.65 -15.52
C THR A 45 13.49 -0.52 -15.44
N ASP A 46 14.15 -0.67 -14.31
CA ASP A 46 14.97 -1.85 -14.05
C ASP A 46 13.95 -2.98 -13.88
N ASP A 47 13.53 -3.58 -15.03
CA ASP A 47 12.46 -4.58 -15.11
C ASP A 47 12.72 -5.82 -14.23
N LYS A 48 13.86 -5.85 -13.55
CA LYS A 48 14.27 -6.90 -12.63
C LYS A 48 14.32 -6.46 -11.16
N LYS A 49 13.95 -5.22 -10.88
CA LYS A 49 13.84 -4.73 -9.52
C LYS A 49 12.42 -5.00 -8.99
N ILE A 50 12.33 -5.56 -7.79
CA ILE A 50 11.08 -5.79 -7.06
C ILE A 50 11.20 -5.11 -5.70
N THR A 51 10.21 -4.30 -5.33
CA THR A 51 10.14 -3.59 -4.05
C THR A 51 9.01 -4.14 -3.20
N VAL A 52 9.32 -4.53 -1.96
CA VAL A 52 8.32 -5.12 -1.05
C VAL A 52 8.32 -4.39 0.29
N ALA A 53 7.13 -3.94 0.70
CA ALA A 53 6.87 -3.42 2.04
C ALA A 53 6.55 -4.59 2.99
N ALA A 54 7.21 -4.70 4.13
CA ALA A 54 7.04 -5.82 5.04
C ALA A 54 7.04 -5.41 6.51
N SER A 55 6.44 -6.21 7.39
CA SER A 55 6.70 -6.13 8.83
C SER A 55 8.03 -6.85 9.16
N ALA A 56 8.62 -6.51 10.31
CA ALA A 56 9.95 -6.98 10.68
C ALA A 56 10.04 -8.52 10.76
N THR A 57 9.23 -9.12 11.62
CA THR A 57 9.24 -10.56 11.92
C THR A 57 7.84 -11.14 11.76
N PRO A 58 7.69 -12.29 11.07
CA PRO A 58 8.71 -13.07 10.37
C PRO A 58 8.92 -12.62 8.90
N HIS A 59 8.15 -11.67 8.41
CA HIS A 59 7.99 -11.37 6.98
C HIS A 59 9.28 -10.86 6.32
N ALA A 60 9.93 -9.85 6.90
CA ALA A 60 11.19 -9.36 6.34
C ALA A 60 12.30 -10.42 6.40
N GLU A 61 12.33 -11.24 7.44
CA GLU A 61 13.30 -12.34 7.57
C GLU A 61 13.15 -13.37 6.44
N ILE A 62 11.90 -13.75 6.11
CA ILE A 62 11.59 -14.65 4.99
C ILE A 62 12.01 -14.01 3.66
N LEU A 63 11.77 -12.71 3.49
CA LEU A 63 12.16 -11.98 2.27
C LEU A 63 13.69 -11.85 2.12
N GLU A 64 14.44 -11.78 3.21
CA GLU A 64 15.92 -11.79 3.14
C GLU A 64 16.45 -13.10 2.52
N GLU A 65 15.87 -14.24 2.91
CA GLU A 65 16.19 -15.52 2.27
C GLU A 65 15.77 -15.54 0.79
N ALA A 66 14.62 -14.99 0.47
CA ALA A 66 14.13 -14.88 -0.91
C ALA A 66 15.05 -14.01 -1.80
N LYS A 67 15.76 -13.01 -1.24
CA LYS A 67 16.73 -12.17 -1.98
C LYS A 67 17.78 -13.01 -2.69
N THR A 68 18.34 -14.01 -1.99
CA THR A 68 19.36 -14.90 -2.55
C THR A 68 18.80 -15.68 -3.73
N LEU A 69 17.63 -16.28 -3.57
CA LEU A 69 16.98 -17.07 -4.62
C LEU A 69 16.60 -16.23 -5.85
N LEU A 70 16.16 -15.00 -5.62
CA LEU A 70 15.76 -14.08 -6.69
C LEU A 70 16.98 -13.53 -7.43
N LYS A 71 18.08 -13.27 -6.73
CA LYS A 71 19.35 -12.82 -7.33
C LYS A 71 19.87 -13.84 -8.35
N ASP A 72 19.81 -15.12 -8.05
CA ASP A 72 20.22 -16.20 -8.95
C ASP A 72 19.36 -16.26 -10.22
N LYS A 73 18.14 -15.76 -10.15
CA LYS A 73 17.22 -15.59 -11.30
C LYS A 73 17.36 -14.23 -11.99
N GLY A 74 18.28 -13.39 -11.53
CA GLY A 74 18.58 -12.08 -12.08
C GLY A 74 17.64 -10.97 -11.62
N TYR A 75 16.88 -11.17 -10.55
CA TYR A 75 16.05 -10.14 -9.93
C TYR A 75 16.76 -9.49 -8.75
N LYS A 76 16.44 -8.21 -8.50
CA LYS A 76 16.89 -7.45 -7.34
C LYS A 76 15.70 -7.19 -6.43
N LEU A 77 15.63 -7.89 -5.30
CA LEU A 77 14.60 -7.66 -4.28
C LEU A 77 15.07 -6.56 -3.31
N GLU A 78 14.27 -5.52 -3.16
CA GLU A 78 14.44 -4.48 -2.14
C GLU A 78 13.28 -4.57 -1.14
N VAL A 79 13.61 -4.73 0.13
CA VAL A 79 12.65 -4.84 1.23
C VAL A 79 12.75 -3.61 2.11
N LYS A 80 11.60 -3.00 2.42
CA LYS A 80 11.49 -1.93 3.39
C LYS A 80 10.58 -2.37 4.53
N VAL A 81 11.09 -2.30 5.76
CA VAL A 81 10.35 -2.64 6.96
C VAL A 81 9.52 -1.45 7.41
N PHE A 82 8.29 -1.73 7.82
CA PHE A 82 7.33 -0.80 8.41
C PHE A 82 6.90 -1.32 9.79
N ASP A 83 6.70 -0.41 10.73
CA ASP A 83 6.30 -0.73 12.10
C ASP A 83 4.78 -0.65 12.32
N ASP A 84 4.02 -0.33 11.27
CA ASP A 84 2.56 -0.23 11.30
C ASP A 84 1.91 -1.08 10.19
N TYR A 85 0.59 -1.27 10.27
CA TYR A 85 -0.18 -2.10 9.33
C TYR A 85 -0.93 -1.28 8.27
N VAL A 86 -0.80 0.04 8.27
CA VAL A 86 -1.48 0.93 7.33
C VAL A 86 -0.58 1.28 6.14
N GLN A 87 0.65 1.70 6.43
CA GLN A 87 1.59 2.16 5.41
C GLN A 87 1.95 1.10 4.36
N PRO A 88 2.16 -0.19 4.72
CA PRO A 88 2.45 -1.20 3.70
C PRO A 88 1.37 -1.33 2.62
N ASN A 89 0.10 -1.12 2.96
CA ASN A 89 -0.98 -1.10 1.98
C ASN A 89 -0.99 0.19 1.16
N ASN A 90 -0.79 1.35 1.81
CA ASN A 90 -0.81 2.64 1.13
C ASN A 90 0.28 2.77 0.06
N VAL A 91 1.50 2.30 0.35
CA VAL A 91 2.63 2.41 -0.60
C VAL A 91 2.47 1.47 -1.80
N VAL A 92 1.74 0.36 -1.66
CA VAL A 92 1.41 -0.51 -2.79
C VAL A 92 0.24 0.06 -3.59
N GLU A 93 -0.81 0.54 -2.94
CA GLU A 93 -1.94 1.18 -3.63
C GLU A 93 -1.50 2.40 -4.44
N SER A 94 -0.56 3.18 -3.93
CA SER A 94 0.00 4.33 -4.66
C SER A 94 0.97 3.97 -5.79
N GLY A 95 1.37 2.70 -5.92
CA GLY A 95 2.38 2.26 -6.88
C GLY A 95 3.81 2.63 -6.51
N GLU A 96 4.08 3.06 -5.28
CA GLU A 96 5.45 3.30 -4.78
C GLU A 96 6.20 1.98 -4.58
N PHE A 97 5.50 0.92 -4.17
CA PHE A 97 5.99 -0.44 -3.99
C PHE A 97 5.22 -1.42 -4.87
N ASP A 98 5.89 -2.49 -5.32
CA ASP A 98 5.29 -3.51 -6.17
C ASP A 98 4.39 -4.46 -5.38
N ALA A 99 4.73 -4.74 -4.11
CA ALA A 99 3.97 -5.63 -3.24
C ALA A 99 4.17 -5.29 -1.76
N ASN A 100 3.33 -5.90 -0.91
CA ASN A 100 3.59 -6.00 0.51
C ASN A 100 3.50 -7.45 1.00
N TYR A 101 4.13 -7.70 2.15
CA TYR A 101 4.10 -8.99 2.81
C TYR A 101 4.07 -8.80 4.33
N PHE A 102 2.86 -8.84 4.91
CA PHE A 102 2.68 -8.63 6.35
C PHE A 102 1.31 -9.08 6.88
N GLN A 103 0.29 -9.23 6.01
CA GLN A 103 -1.11 -9.29 6.44
C GLN A 103 -1.78 -10.62 6.10
N HIS A 104 -2.83 -10.95 6.83
CA HIS A 104 -3.75 -12.03 6.49
C HIS A 104 -4.91 -11.51 5.64
N VAL A 105 -5.55 -12.43 4.92
CA VAL A 105 -6.61 -12.09 3.95
C VAL A 105 -7.76 -11.27 4.56
N PRO A 106 -8.31 -11.60 5.75
CA PRO A 106 -9.39 -10.81 6.33
C PRO A 106 -9.02 -9.34 6.60
N TYR A 107 -7.77 -9.06 6.99
CA TYR A 107 -7.30 -7.68 7.15
C TYR A 107 -7.23 -6.94 5.81
N LEU A 108 -6.71 -7.58 4.77
CA LEU A 108 -6.65 -6.99 3.43
C LEU A 108 -8.04 -6.65 2.90
N GLU A 109 -9.00 -7.58 3.03
CA GLU A 109 -10.38 -7.37 2.59
C GLU A 109 -11.04 -6.21 3.33
N GLN A 110 -10.90 -6.15 4.66
CA GLN A 110 -11.40 -5.05 5.47
C GLN A 110 -10.73 -3.72 5.09
N PHE A 111 -9.40 -3.72 4.92
CA PHE A 111 -8.67 -2.52 4.53
C PHE A 111 -9.16 -1.97 3.19
N ASN A 112 -9.35 -2.82 2.19
CA ASN A 112 -9.91 -2.42 0.91
C ASN A 112 -11.31 -1.81 1.05
N GLU A 113 -12.17 -2.43 1.85
CA GLU A 113 -13.54 -1.95 2.09
C GLU A 113 -13.54 -0.58 2.80
N GLU A 114 -12.73 -0.42 3.85
CA GLU A 114 -12.71 0.81 4.65
C GLU A 114 -11.98 1.97 3.99
N LYS A 115 -10.92 1.69 3.24
CA LYS A 115 -10.05 2.72 2.63
C LYS A 115 -10.31 2.95 1.15
N GLY A 116 -11.14 2.10 0.52
CA GLY A 116 -11.41 2.17 -0.92
C GLY A 116 -10.19 1.80 -1.76
N THR A 117 -9.32 0.91 -1.26
CA THR A 117 -8.15 0.42 -1.97
C THR A 117 -8.48 -0.82 -2.82
N HIS A 118 -7.58 -1.17 -3.77
CA HIS A 118 -7.83 -2.20 -4.79
C HIS A 118 -6.79 -3.32 -4.73
N LEU A 119 -6.17 -3.52 -3.59
CA LEU A 119 -5.12 -4.50 -3.40
C LEU A 119 -5.65 -5.93 -3.53
N VAL A 120 -4.86 -6.80 -4.13
CA VAL A 120 -5.24 -8.20 -4.37
C VAL A 120 -4.21 -9.16 -3.77
N VAL A 121 -4.66 -10.37 -3.44
CA VAL A 121 -3.77 -11.44 -2.96
C VAL A 121 -2.99 -12.00 -4.14
N ALA A 122 -1.67 -11.74 -4.19
CA ALA A 122 -0.77 -12.33 -5.17
C ALA A 122 -0.43 -13.79 -4.86
N GLY A 123 -0.34 -14.13 -3.58
CA GLY A 123 -0.06 -15.49 -3.12
C GLY A 123 -0.23 -15.65 -1.61
N LYS A 124 -0.49 -16.86 -1.17
CA LYS A 124 -0.55 -17.24 0.25
C LYS A 124 0.76 -17.96 0.59
N ILE A 125 1.54 -17.40 1.52
CA ILE A 125 2.91 -17.86 1.80
C ILE A 125 2.95 -18.76 3.03
N HIS A 126 2.37 -18.31 4.16
CA HIS A 126 2.36 -19.06 5.42
C HIS A 126 1.10 -18.74 6.23
N TYR A 127 0.93 -19.47 7.32
CA TYR A 127 -0.12 -19.26 8.31
C TYR A 127 0.51 -18.98 9.68
N GLU A 128 -0.01 -17.94 10.36
CA GLU A 128 0.40 -17.59 11.72
C GLU A 128 -0.73 -17.93 12.70
N PRO A 129 -0.53 -18.94 13.59
CA PRO A 129 -1.48 -19.20 14.64
C PRO A 129 -1.51 -18.06 15.63
N PHE A 130 -2.70 -17.71 16.11
CA PHE A 130 -2.86 -16.70 17.16
C PHE A 130 -2.64 -17.35 18.52
N GLY A 131 -1.99 -16.65 19.46
CA GLY A 131 -1.65 -17.22 20.77
C GLY A 131 -1.95 -16.26 21.92
N ILE A 132 -2.20 -16.84 23.11
CA ILE A 132 -2.25 -16.12 24.38
C ILE A 132 -0.89 -16.29 25.06
N TYR A 133 -0.25 -15.17 25.39
CA TYR A 133 1.08 -15.14 25.98
C TYR A 133 1.05 -14.66 27.42
N PRO A 134 1.90 -15.23 28.30
CA PRO A 134 1.94 -14.81 29.70
C PRO A 134 2.41 -13.36 29.84
N GLY A 135 1.71 -12.64 30.72
CA GLY A 135 2.08 -11.29 31.17
C GLY A 135 2.46 -11.31 32.64
N THR A 136 1.71 -10.55 33.47
CA THR A 136 1.81 -10.59 34.94
C THR A 136 1.32 -11.92 35.50
N LYS A 137 0.26 -12.48 34.89
CA LYS A 137 -0.21 -13.85 35.14
C LYS A 137 0.57 -14.83 34.28
N LYS A 138 0.90 -16.00 34.83
CA LYS A 138 1.73 -16.98 34.12
C LYS A 138 0.95 -18.17 33.61
N ASP A 139 -0.28 -18.34 34.08
CA ASP A 139 -1.17 -19.43 33.66
C ASP A 139 -2.56 -18.85 33.36
N LEU A 140 -3.28 -19.42 32.38
CA LEU A 140 -4.64 -19.02 32.03
C LEU A 140 -5.62 -19.17 33.20
N LYS A 141 -5.44 -20.22 34.01
CA LYS A 141 -6.28 -20.47 35.21
C LYS A 141 -6.15 -19.42 36.31
N ASP A 142 -5.09 -18.61 36.29
CA ASP A 142 -4.86 -17.55 37.26
C ASP A 142 -5.55 -16.22 36.85
N ILE A 143 -6.16 -16.17 35.68
CA ILE A 143 -6.91 -15.01 35.19
C ILE A 143 -8.23 -14.94 35.94
N ALA A 144 -8.51 -13.77 36.55
CA ALA A 144 -9.67 -13.51 37.36
C ALA A 144 -10.45 -12.28 36.83
N LYS A 145 -11.69 -12.15 37.31
CA LYS A 145 -12.53 -10.98 36.98
C LYS A 145 -11.83 -9.69 37.44
N GLY A 146 -11.64 -8.77 36.48
CA GLY A 146 -10.98 -7.48 36.69
C GLY A 146 -9.52 -7.44 36.22
N ASP A 147 -8.94 -8.58 35.85
CA ASP A 147 -7.63 -8.61 35.18
C ASP A 147 -7.71 -7.96 33.77
N LYS A 148 -6.59 -7.39 33.33
CA LYS A 148 -6.47 -6.73 32.04
C LYS A 148 -5.72 -7.62 31.07
N ILE A 149 -6.30 -7.81 29.89
CA ILE A 149 -5.71 -8.55 28.79
C ILE A 149 -5.48 -7.58 27.65
N ALA A 150 -4.25 -7.49 27.14
CA ALA A 150 -3.95 -6.72 25.95
C ALA A 150 -4.36 -7.49 24.71
N VAL A 151 -5.06 -6.84 23.79
CA VAL A 151 -5.47 -7.37 22.51
C VAL A 151 -5.03 -6.43 21.38
N PRO A 152 -4.89 -6.88 20.13
CA PRO A 152 -4.67 -6.00 18.98
C PRO A 152 -5.76 -4.93 18.87
N ASN A 153 -5.44 -3.80 18.26
CA ASN A 153 -6.37 -2.67 18.11
C ASN A 153 -6.97 -2.58 16.69
N ASP A 154 -6.64 -3.50 15.79
CA ASP A 154 -7.33 -3.63 14.51
C ASP A 154 -8.47 -4.64 14.63
N THR A 155 -9.59 -4.36 13.96
CA THR A 155 -10.85 -5.10 14.10
C THR A 155 -10.69 -6.60 13.88
N THR A 156 -9.94 -7.02 12.85
CA THR A 156 -9.83 -8.44 12.50
C THR A 156 -8.97 -9.24 13.47
N ASN A 157 -7.86 -8.67 13.95
CA ASN A 157 -7.02 -9.36 14.94
C ASN A 157 -7.59 -9.23 16.36
N GLU A 158 -8.26 -8.12 16.72
CA GLU A 158 -9.03 -8.04 17.96
C GLU A 158 -10.09 -9.14 18.02
N ALA A 159 -10.88 -9.32 16.95
CA ALA A 159 -11.88 -10.36 16.87
C ALA A 159 -11.29 -11.76 17.05
N ARG A 160 -10.13 -12.05 16.42
CA ARG A 160 -9.40 -13.32 16.61
C ARG A 160 -8.97 -13.53 18.05
N ALA A 161 -8.47 -12.47 18.72
CA ALA A 161 -8.08 -12.52 20.12
C ALA A 161 -9.29 -12.81 21.03
N LEU A 162 -10.40 -12.13 20.80
CA LEU A 162 -11.62 -12.31 21.59
C LEU A 162 -12.22 -13.71 21.40
N LEU A 163 -12.25 -14.23 20.17
CA LEU A 163 -12.67 -15.62 19.91
C LEU A 163 -11.78 -16.61 20.63
N LEU A 164 -10.45 -16.44 20.59
CA LEU A 164 -9.51 -17.31 21.28
C LEU A 164 -9.71 -17.27 22.82
N LEU A 165 -9.99 -16.10 23.39
CA LEU A 165 -10.31 -15.98 24.80
C LEU A 165 -11.62 -16.69 25.17
N GLN A 166 -12.63 -16.62 24.29
CA GLN A 166 -13.88 -17.37 24.46
C GLN A 166 -13.66 -18.88 24.39
N ASP A 167 -12.89 -19.35 23.40
CA ASP A 167 -12.59 -20.79 23.22
C ASP A 167 -11.86 -21.38 24.44
N ASN A 168 -11.13 -20.54 25.18
CA ASN A 168 -10.47 -20.92 26.44
C ASN A 168 -11.33 -20.64 27.70
N GLY A 169 -12.61 -20.26 27.54
CA GLY A 169 -13.54 -20.05 28.65
C GLY A 169 -13.29 -18.83 29.50
N ILE A 170 -12.47 -17.86 29.01
CA ILE A 170 -12.08 -16.66 29.77
C ILE A 170 -13.17 -15.59 29.67
N ILE A 171 -13.82 -15.46 28.53
CA ILE A 171 -14.92 -14.54 28.26
C ILE A 171 -16.07 -15.21 27.54
N THR A 172 -17.22 -14.56 27.48
CA THR A 172 -18.35 -14.94 26.64
C THR A 172 -18.68 -13.77 25.71
N LEU A 173 -18.68 -14.00 24.42
CA LEU A 173 -19.06 -13.03 23.41
C LEU A 173 -20.58 -13.05 23.18
N LYS A 174 -21.10 -11.97 22.61
CA LYS A 174 -22.50 -11.93 22.16
C LYS A 174 -22.73 -12.93 21.05
N ASP A 175 -23.96 -13.42 20.94
CA ASP A 175 -24.37 -14.31 19.83
C ASP A 175 -24.12 -13.63 18.48
N GLY A 176 -23.54 -14.36 17.55
CA GLY A 176 -23.22 -13.87 16.22
C GLY A 176 -21.90 -13.08 16.11
N ALA A 177 -21.15 -12.93 17.22
CA ALA A 177 -19.80 -12.35 17.15
C ALA A 177 -18.91 -13.19 16.25
N GLY A 178 -18.19 -12.55 15.34
CA GLY A 178 -17.32 -13.19 14.36
C GLY A 178 -16.09 -12.33 14.03
N ILE A 179 -15.35 -12.73 13.01
CA ILE A 179 -14.07 -12.08 12.65
C ILE A 179 -14.23 -10.62 12.14
N LYS A 180 -15.45 -10.20 11.87
CA LYS A 180 -15.81 -8.83 11.48
C LYS A 180 -16.71 -8.13 12.51
N ALA A 181 -16.80 -8.67 13.72
CA ALA A 181 -17.67 -8.16 14.77
C ALA A 181 -17.03 -7.03 15.57
#